data_2b61965d5ab0c189c91f97679464cbb0
#
_entry.id   2b61965d5ab0c189c91f97679464cbb0
#
_cell.length_a   1.000
_cell.length_b   1.000
_cell.length_c   1.000
_cell.angle_alpha   90.00
_cell.angle_beta   90.00
_cell.angle_gamma   90.00
#
_symmetry.space_group_name_H-M   'P 1'
#
loop_
_entity.id
_entity.type
_entity.pdbx_description
1 polymer ?
#
loop_
_entity_poly.entity_id
_entity_poly.type
_entity_poly.pdbx_seq_one_letter_code
_entity_poly.pdbx_strand_id
1 'polypeptide(L)'
;EPTEIEMRVASNVAALIPDGATIQLGVGGLPVAVCRALKGHKELGVHSGVISDVVADLIEQGVVTNARKGIDAGRTVTGGLFGSRRLMDFADGNDAVEMRSSEYTHNQQVLARVQNLYAINSGVEVDLTGHVNSEVAGGRERDTFSVA
;
A
#
# COMPACT_ATOMS: atom_id res chain seq x y z
N GLU A 1 3.71 2.12 17.31
CA GLU A 1 4.91 2.69 16.69
C GLU A 1 5.74 1.56 16.09
N PRO A 2 6.29 1.75 14.86
CA PRO A 2 7.16 0.75 14.22
C PRO A 2 8.42 0.48 15.05
N THR A 3 8.85 -0.77 15.06
CA THR A 3 10.11 -1.19 15.68
C THR A 3 11.33 -0.72 14.88
N GLU A 4 12.53 -0.76 15.48
CA GLU A 4 13.77 -0.45 14.77
C GLU A 4 14.00 -1.37 13.56
N ILE A 5 13.65 -2.65 13.67
CA ILE A 5 13.76 -3.60 12.57
C ILE A 5 12.82 -3.22 11.42
N GLU A 6 11.56 -2.90 11.72
CA GLU A 6 10.60 -2.45 10.71
C GLU A 6 11.05 -1.17 10.01
N MET A 7 11.63 -0.23 10.74
CA MET A 7 12.18 1.00 10.16
C MET A 7 13.36 0.74 9.22
N ARG A 8 14.24 -0.20 9.55
CA ARG A 8 15.36 -0.61 8.68
C ARG A 8 14.86 -1.29 7.41
N VAL A 9 13.90 -2.21 7.53
CA VAL A 9 13.26 -2.86 6.37
C VAL A 9 12.57 -1.81 5.51
N ALA A 10 11.81 -0.92 6.10
CA ALA A 10 11.10 0.15 5.40
C ALA A 10 12.05 1.08 4.60
N SER A 11 13.20 1.42 5.17
CA SER A 11 14.23 2.20 4.48
C SER A 11 14.76 1.49 3.22
N ASN A 12 15.02 0.18 3.32
CA ASN A 12 15.46 -0.62 2.18
C ASN A 12 14.36 -0.72 1.10
N VAL A 13 13.10 -0.89 1.50
CA VAL A 13 11.96 -0.91 0.59
C VAL A 13 11.81 0.43 -0.12
N ALA A 14 11.84 1.54 0.64
CA ALA A 14 11.73 2.88 0.08
C ALA A 14 12.81 3.19 -0.98
N ALA A 15 14.03 2.70 -0.77
CA ALA A 15 15.13 2.89 -1.71
C ALA A 15 14.91 2.18 -3.08
N LEU A 16 13.99 1.21 -3.15
CA LEU A 16 13.63 0.51 -4.38
C LEU A 16 12.48 1.18 -5.13
N ILE A 17 11.79 2.13 -4.51
CA ILE A 17 10.59 2.77 -5.08
C ILE A 17 11.00 4.11 -5.69
N PRO A 18 10.83 4.30 -7.00
CA PRO A 18 11.15 5.58 -7.63
C PRO A 18 10.03 6.61 -7.43
N ASP A 19 10.33 7.89 -7.61
CA ASP A 19 9.32 8.94 -7.74
C ASP A 19 8.35 8.62 -8.88
N GLY A 20 7.08 8.90 -8.68
CA GLY A 20 6.01 8.60 -9.64
C GLY A 20 5.56 7.13 -9.66
N ALA A 21 6.08 6.27 -8.78
CA ALA A 21 5.59 4.90 -8.63
C ALA A 21 4.16 4.87 -8.11
N THR A 22 3.39 3.88 -8.55
CA THR A 22 2.09 3.55 -7.94
C THR A 22 2.29 2.42 -6.94
N ILE A 23 1.84 2.58 -5.72
CA ILE A 23 2.05 1.61 -4.65
C ILE A 23 0.75 0.89 -4.26
N GLN A 24 0.89 -0.39 -3.96
CA GLN A 24 -0.06 -1.20 -3.22
C GLN A 24 0.58 -1.57 -1.89
N LEU A 25 -0.16 -1.46 -0.82
CA LEU A 25 0.29 -1.72 0.54
C LEU A 25 -0.71 -2.60 1.29
N GLY A 26 -0.19 -3.47 2.13
CA GLY A 26 -0.98 -4.18 3.14
C GLY A 26 -1.28 -3.31 4.37
N VAL A 27 -1.75 -3.95 5.44
CA VAL A 27 -1.99 -3.35 6.75
C VAL A 27 -1.01 -3.88 7.79
N GLY A 28 -0.76 -3.13 8.87
CA GLY A 28 0.13 -3.53 9.96
C GLY A 28 1.31 -2.59 10.17
N GLY A 29 2.24 -2.98 11.04
CA GLY A 29 3.37 -2.13 11.45
C GLY A 29 4.35 -1.85 10.32
N LEU A 30 4.70 -2.87 9.53
CA LEU A 30 5.64 -2.71 8.42
C LEU A 30 5.13 -1.78 7.31
N PRO A 31 3.89 -1.90 6.79
CA PRO A 31 3.31 -0.92 5.87
C PRO A 31 3.30 0.52 6.42
N VAL A 32 3.03 0.69 7.71
CA VAL A 32 3.13 2.02 8.37
C VAL A 32 4.56 2.56 8.32
N ALA A 33 5.55 1.73 8.62
CA ALA A 33 6.96 2.11 8.55
C ALA A 33 7.37 2.48 7.12
N VAL A 34 6.93 1.70 6.12
CA VAL A 34 7.20 1.98 4.69
C VAL A 34 6.61 3.33 4.28
N CYS A 35 5.34 3.61 4.59
CA CYS A 35 4.74 4.91 4.30
C CYS A 35 5.53 6.07 4.94
N ARG A 36 6.01 5.90 6.17
CA ARG A 36 6.86 6.91 6.83
C ARG A 36 8.19 7.13 6.09
N ALA A 37 8.79 6.06 5.58
CA ALA A 37 10.03 6.13 4.81
C ALA A 37 9.84 6.78 3.42
N LEU A 38 8.62 6.71 2.86
CA LEU A 38 8.27 7.30 1.56
C LEU A 38 7.99 8.80 1.60
N LYS A 39 8.01 9.47 2.75
CA LYS A 39 7.69 10.91 2.88
C LYS A 39 8.56 11.85 2.04
N GLY A 40 9.75 11.42 1.68
CA GLY A 40 10.66 12.19 0.81
C GLY A 40 10.42 12.01 -0.69
N HIS A 41 9.55 11.08 -1.09
CA HIS A 41 9.23 10.80 -2.49
C HIS A 41 8.27 11.83 -3.06
N LYS A 42 8.16 11.82 -4.40
CA LYS A 42 7.32 12.75 -5.16
C LYS A 42 6.40 12.01 -6.12
N GLU A 43 5.21 12.57 -6.29
CA GLU A 43 4.24 12.16 -7.31
C GLU A 43 3.86 10.67 -7.24
N LEU A 44 3.89 10.07 -6.06
CA LEU A 44 3.43 8.70 -5.88
C LEU A 44 1.95 8.57 -6.25
N GLY A 45 1.56 7.37 -6.68
CA GLY A 45 0.18 6.95 -6.84
C GLY A 45 -0.18 5.85 -5.84
N VAL A 46 -1.48 5.64 -5.64
CA VAL A 46 -2.00 4.53 -4.83
C VAL A 46 -3.08 3.78 -5.60
N HIS A 47 -2.90 2.45 -5.69
CA HIS A 47 -3.90 1.51 -6.17
C HIS A 47 -3.80 0.26 -5.30
N SER A 48 -4.70 0.12 -4.34
CA SER A 48 -4.57 -0.86 -3.26
C SER A 48 -5.90 -1.49 -2.87
N GLY A 49 -5.88 -2.71 -2.37
CA GLY A 49 -7.06 -3.35 -1.79
C GLY A 49 -7.56 -2.62 -0.54
N VAL A 50 -6.65 -2.00 0.20
CA VAL A 50 -6.98 -1.24 1.40
C VAL A 50 -5.99 -0.08 1.57
N ILE A 51 -6.44 1.01 2.19
CA ILE A 51 -5.58 2.11 2.65
C ILE A 51 -5.78 2.35 4.14
N SER A 52 -4.77 2.98 4.77
CA SER A 52 -4.76 3.32 6.18
C SER A 52 -4.47 4.79 6.43
N ASP A 53 -4.54 5.25 7.70
CA ASP A 53 -4.30 6.65 8.08
C ASP A 53 -2.98 7.21 7.51
N VAL A 54 -1.92 6.40 7.46
CA VAL A 54 -0.61 6.86 6.95
C VAL A 54 -0.62 7.13 5.45
N VAL A 55 -1.53 6.50 4.68
CA VAL A 55 -1.71 6.82 3.26
C VAL A 55 -2.42 8.17 3.11
N ALA A 56 -3.43 8.43 3.96
CA ALA A 56 -4.07 9.75 4.01
C ALA A 56 -3.05 10.85 4.33
N ASP A 57 -2.12 10.61 5.27
CA ASP A 57 -1.02 11.54 5.58
C ASP A 57 -0.17 11.85 4.35
N LEU A 58 0.19 10.85 3.53
CA LEU A 58 0.98 11.04 2.32
C LEU A 58 0.22 11.85 1.24
N ILE A 59 -1.10 11.67 1.15
CA ILE A 59 -1.95 12.46 0.25
C ILE A 59 -2.01 13.91 0.71
N GLU A 60 -2.30 14.17 2.00
CA GLU A 60 -2.37 15.51 2.58
C GLU A 60 -1.04 16.26 2.49
N GLN A 61 0.10 15.54 2.58
CA GLN A 61 1.46 16.09 2.44
C GLN A 61 1.87 16.32 0.97
N GLY A 62 1.03 15.92 -0.02
CA GLY A 62 1.33 16.06 -1.44
C GLY A 62 2.39 15.08 -1.97
N VAL A 63 2.76 14.06 -1.20
CA VAL A 63 3.64 12.98 -1.63
C VAL A 63 2.92 12.07 -2.62
N VAL A 64 1.65 11.76 -2.34
CA VAL A 64 0.75 11.02 -3.23
C VAL A 64 -0.12 12.01 -3.99
N THR A 65 0.12 12.14 -5.27
CA THR A 65 -0.64 13.00 -6.20
C THR A 65 -1.47 12.18 -7.19
N ASN A 66 -1.15 10.90 -7.35
CA ASN A 66 -1.74 10.00 -8.33
C ASN A 66 -1.59 10.46 -9.81
N ALA A 67 -0.74 11.44 -10.09
CA ALA A 67 -0.64 12.06 -11.40
C ALA A 67 -0.09 11.12 -12.49
N ARG A 68 0.74 10.13 -12.10
CA ARG A 68 1.47 9.26 -13.02
C ARG A 68 0.94 7.83 -13.10
N LYS A 69 -0.26 7.56 -12.62
CA LYS A 69 -0.81 6.19 -12.54
C LYS A 69 -1.09 5.50 -13.88
N GLY A 70 -1.25 6.25 -14.95
CA GLY A 70 -1.69 5.73 -16.26
C GLY A 70 -3.20 5.57 -16.37
N ILE A 71 -3.87 5.06 -15.35
CA ILE A 71 -5.33 5.04 -15.21
C ILE A 71 -5.71 5.66 -13.87
N ASP A 72 -6.94 6.12 -13.73
CA ASP A 72 -7.46 6.76 -12.51
C ASP A 72 -6.53 7.89 -12.00
N ALA A 73 -5.98 8.66 -12.94
CA ALA A 73 -5.05 9.74 -12.61
C ALA A 73 -5.72 10.77 -11.67
N GLY A 74 -4.95 11.22 -10.68
CA GLY A 74 -5.45 12.13 -9.65
C GLY A 74 -6.26 11.45 -8.54
N ARG A 75 -6.50 10.13 -8.60
CA ARG A 75 -7.32 9.42 -7.62
C ARG A 75 -6.58 8.26 -6.97
N THR A 76 -6.64 8.20 -5.66
CA THR A 76 -6.29 7.02 -4.87
C THR A 76 -7.42 6.01 -4.99
N VAL A 77 -7.14 4.87 -5.63
CA VAL A 77 -8.12 3.78 -5.76
C VAL A 77 -7.90 2.78 -4.63
N THR A 78 -8.97 2.45 -3.93
CA THR A 78 -8.94 1.49 -2.82
C THR A 78 -10.21 0.67 -2.74
N GLY A 79 -10.10 -0.57 -2.23
CA GLY A 79 -11.24 -1.45 -1.95
C GLY A 79 -11.82 -1.23 -0.55
N GLY A 80 -11.04 -0.69 0.38
CA GLY A 80 -11.46 -0.50 1.76
C GLY A 80 -10.62 0.51 2.51
N LEU A 81 -11.15 0.94 3.66
CA LEU A 81 -10.49 1.83 4.61
C LEU A 81 -10.24 1.08 5.90
N PHE A 82 -8.99 1.01 6.34
CA PHE A 82 -8.59 0.36 7.59
C PHE A 82 -7.81 1.32 8.46
N GLY A 83 -8.49 1.99 9.37
CA GLY A 83 -7.87 3.02 10.21
C GLY A 83 -8.82 3.65 11.20
N SER A 84 -8.44 4.83 11.64
CA SER A 84 -9.17 5.61 12.63
C SER A 84 -10.39 6.33 12.03
N ARG A 85 -11.18 6.96 12.89
CA ARG A 85 -12.27 7.84 12.48
C ARG A 85 -11.78 8.96 11.54
N ARG A 86 -10.55 9.46 11.77
CA ARG A 86 -9.95 10.48 10.91
C ARG A 86 -9.84 10.03 9.45
N LEU A 87 -9.47 8.76 9.19
CA LEU A 87 -9.41 8.23 7.83
C LEU A 87 -10.79 8.22 7.16
N MET A 88 -11.84 7.85 7.92
CA MET A 88 -13.22 7.86 7.40
C MET A 88 -13.66 9.28 7.05
N ASP A 89 -13.41 10.23 7.95
CA ASP A 89 -13.73 11.64 7.75
C ASP A 89 -12.92 12.27 6.60
N PHE A 90 -11.66 11.83 6.41
CA PHE A 90 -10.81 12.23 5.27
C PHE A 90 -11.35 11.72 3.94
N ALA A 91 -11.85 10.49 3.89
CA ALA A 91 -12.34 9.88 2.66
C ALA A 91 -13.77 10.33 2.30
N ASP A 92 -14.56 10.77 3.27
CA ASP A 92 -15.94 11.17 3.06
C ASP A 92 -16.00 12.45 2.20
N GLY A 93 -16.63 12.33 1.03
CA GLY A 93 -16.77 13.43 0.06
C GLY A 93 -15.45 13.90 -0.57
N ASN A 94 -14.35 13.14 -0.43
CA ASN A 94 -13.05 13.50 -0.99
C ASN A 94 -12.87 12.90 -2.40
N ASP A 95 -12.93 13.74 -3.43
CA ASP A 95 -12.75 13.32 -4.83
C ASP A 95 -11.38 12.70 -5.15
N ALA A 96 -10.38 12.89 -4.29
CA ALA A 96 -9.07 12.26 -4.43
C ALA A 96 -9.06 10.79 -4.00
N VAL A 97 -10.14 10.29 -3.37
CA VAL A 97 -10.28 8.91 -2.90
C VAL A 97 -11.44 8.23 -3.63
N GLU A 98 -11.16 7.16 -4.32
CA GLU A 98 -12.16 6.40 -5.07
C GLU A 98 -12.27 4.97 -4.54
N MET A 99 -13.43 4.63 -3.98
CA MET A 99 -13.73 3.28 -3.51
C MET A 99 -14.19 2.41 -4.68
N ARG A 100 -13.53 1.26 -4.86
CA ARG A 100 -13.86 0.26 -5.90
C ARG A 100 -13.93 -1.14 -5.30
N SER A 101 -14.73 -2.01 -5.92
CA SER A 101 -14.78 -3.42 -5.52
C SER A 101 -13.44 -4.14 -5.77
N SER A 102 -13.26 -5.29 -5.12
CA SER A 102 -12.11 -6.17 -5.37
C SER A 102 -12.00 -6.62 -6.82
N GLU A 103 -13.14 -6.75 -7.51
CA GLU A 103 -13.19 -7.04 -8.95
C GLU A 103 -12.52 -5.98 -9.81
N TYR A 104 -12.32 -4.77 -9.28
CA TYR A 104 -11.56 -3.72 -9.94
C TYR A 104 -10.14 -3.61 -9.38
N THR A 105 -10.00 -3.51 -8.07
CA THR A 105 -8.69 -3.26 -7.44
C THR A 105 -7.70 -4.40 -7.64
N HIS A 106 -8.20 -5.66 -7.79
CA HIS A 106 -7.37 -6.85 -7.98
C HIS A 106 -7.51 -7.45 -9.39
N ASN A 107 -8.15 -6.75 -10.31
CA ASN A 107 -8.33 -7.23 -11.68
C ASN A 107 -7.02 -7.16 -12.45
N GLN A 108 -6.56 -8.29 -12.98
CA GLN A 108 -5.32 -8.38 -13.74
C GLN A 108 -5.27 -7.41 -14.94
N GLN A 109 -6.38 -7.21 -15.64
CA GLN A 109 -6.45 -6.29 -16.79
C GLN A 109 -6.38 -4.82 -16.35
N VAL A 110 -6.90 -4.50 -15.16
CA VAL A 110 -6.79 -3.16 -14.55
C VAL A 110 -5.35 -2.94 -14.10
N LEU A 111 -4.79 -3.88 -13.33
CA LEU A 111 -3.42 -3.79 -12.81
C LEU A 111 -2.38 -3.65 -13.91
N ALA A 112 -2.56 -4.34 -15.04
CA ALA A 112 -1.67 -4.23 -16.21
C ALA A 112 -1.64 -2.83 -16.85
N ARG A 113 -2.62 -1.97 -16.56
CA ARG A 113 -2.70 -0.58 -17.05
C ARG A 113 -2.15 0.43 -16.05
N VAL A 114 -1.96 0.03 -14.79
CA VAL A 114 -1.36 0.89 -13.76
C VAL A 114 0.14 1.03 -14.05
N GLN A 115 0.61 2.24 -14.24
CA GLN A 115 2.02 2.48 -14.52
C GLN A 115 2.86 2.37 -13.26
N ASN A 116 4.03 1.74 -13.38
CA ASN A 116 5.03 1.60 -12.31
C ASN A 116 4.41 1.09 -11.00
N LEU A 117 3.64 0.01 -11.07
CA LEU A 117 3.01 -0.60 -9.89
C LEU A 117 4.04 -1.37 -9.06
N TYR A 118 4.16 -1.00 -7.81
CA TYR A 118 4.97 -1.66 -6.78
C TYR A 118 4.04 -2.24 -5.71
N ALA A 119 3.89 -3.56 -5.70
CA ALA A 119 3.14 -4.27 -4.67
C ALA A 119 4.05 -4.61 -3.50
N ILE A 120 3.74 -4.09 -2.32
CA ILE A 120 4.57 -4.21 -1.12
C ILE A 120 3.80 -5.02 -0.09
N ASN A 121 4.19 -6.28 0.04
CA ASN A 121 3.59 -7.22 0.96
C ASN A 121 4.65 -7.88 1.83
N SER A 122 4.29 -8.31 3.03
CA SER A 122 5.17 -9.02 3.94
C SER A 122 4.91 -10.53 3.88
N GLY A 123 5.98 -11.32 3.86
CA GLY A 123 5.93 -12.77 4.04
C GLY A 123 6.45 -13.18 5.42
N VAL A 124 6.02 -14.33 5.90
CA VAL A 124 6.49 -14.93 7.16
C VAL A 124 7.76 -15.73 6.93
N GLU A 125 7.82 -16.46 5.82
CA GLU A 125 8.92 -17.34 5.45
C GLU A 125 9.15 -17.26 3.94
N VAL A 126 10.41 -17.45 3.54
CA VAL A 126 10.81 -17.59 2.13
C VAL A 126 11.71 -18.83 2.06
N ASP A 127 11.40 -19.77 1.18
CA ASP A 127 12.22 -20.93 0.97
C ASP A 127 13.35 -20.70 -0.05
N LEU A 128 14.27 -21.66 -0.18
CA LEU A 128 15.40 -21.56 -1.10
C LEU A 128 15.01 -21.61 -2.59
N THR A 129 13.76 -21.95 -2.89
CA THR A 129 13.20 -21.95 -4.26
C THR A 129 12.44 -20.69 -4.60
N GLY A 130 12.30 -19.77 -3.62
CA GLY A 130 11.66 -18.47 -3.80
C GLY A 130 10.16 -18.46 -3.51
N HIS A 131 9.59 -19.53 -2.95
CA HIS A 131 8.21 -19.49 -2.49
C HIS A 131 8.08 -18.62 -1.23
N VAL A 132 7.07 -17.80 -1.19
CA VAL A 132 6.76 -16.94 -0.04
C VAL A 132 5.52 -17.48 0.67
N ASN A 133 5.65 -17.70 1.97
CA ASN A 133 4.56 -18.06 2.85
C ASN A 133 4.13 -16.84 3.66
N SER A 134 2.87 -16.44 3.55
CA SER A 134 2.30 -15.28 4.25
C SER A 134 1.28 -15.68 5.33
N GLU A 135 0.88 -16.95 5.41
CA GLU A 135 -0.29 -17.38 6.18
C GLU A 135 0.06 -18.29 7.37
N VAL A 136 1.08 -19.14 7.23
CA VAL A 136 1.40 -20.15 8.23
C VAL A 136 2.79 -19.92 8.82
N ALA A 137 2.91 -19.88 10.14
CA ALA A 137 4.20 -19.85 10.83
C ALA A 137 4.33 -21.02 11.80
N GLY A 138 5.40 -21.80 11.65
CA GLY A 138 5.69 -22.92 12.55
C GLY A 138 4.60 -24.01 12.57
N GLY A 139 3.94 -24.25 11.44
CA GLY A 139 2.87 -25.25 11.30
C GLY A 139 1.51 -24.85 11.95
N ARG A 140 1.36 -23.59 12.34
CA ARG A 140 0.09 -23.03 12.86
C ARG A 140 -0.37 -21.94 11.92
N GLU A 141 -1.64 -22.02 11.48
CA GLU A 141 -2.28 -20.89 10.84
C GLU A 141 -2.19 -19.68 11.75
N ARG A 142 -1.71 -18.58 11.25
CA ARG A 142 -1.85 -17.28 11.91
C ARG A 142 -3.14 -16.66 11.39
N ASP A 143 -3.92 -16.09 12.31
CA ASP A 143 -5.02 -15.17 12.00
C ASP A 143 -4.45 -13.88 11.40
N THR A 144 -3.79 -14.00 10.26
CA THR A 144 -3.31 -12.86 9.50
C THR A 144 -4.28 -12.63 8.36
N PHE A 145 -4.99 -11.54 8.42
CA PHE A 145 -5.68 -11.02 7.24
C PHE A 145 -4.61 -10.72 6.18
N SER A 146 -4.36 -11.68 5.30
CA SER A 146 -3.64 -11.41 4.07
C SER A 146 -4.60 -10.67 3.14
N VAL A 147 -4.56 -9.35 3.16
CA VAL A 147 -5.18 -8.52 2.14
C VAL A 147 -4.10 -8.28 1.09
N ALA A 148 -3.92 -9.27 0.23
CA ALA A 148 -3.11 -9.13 -0.98
C ALA A 148 -3.93 -8.44 -2.07
#